data_74706a4adde87fc2bf3d68fc70c33b7e
#
_entry.id   74706a4adde87fc2bf3d68fc70c33b7e
#
_cell.length_a   1.000
_cell.length_b   1.000
_cell.length_c   1.000
_cell.angle_alpha   90.00
_cell.angle_beta   90.00
_cell.angle_gamma   90.00
#
_symmetry.space_group_name_H-M   'P 1'
#
loop_
_entity.id
_entity.type
_entity.pdbx_description
1 polymer ?
#
loop_
_entity_poly.entity_id
_entity_poly.type
_entity_poly.pdbx_seq_one_letter_code
_entity_poly.pdbx_strand_id
1 'polypeptide(L)'
;LAVSAGVLGLVNDFTKTVIAQNNEKAQNEAKRQVLTAANEFKADEAVTAEGLEFVPGYDANGNKVGYVTTVAQPGYAGDITFILGVTLDGKIAGVRVTNQAETPGLGAKVAGIEWQDHWIGKDSSYEFNKSVDAFAGATISPTAVYTGLIRALKAYETGVSK
;
A
#
# COMPACT_ATOMS: atom_id res chain seq x y z
N LEU A 1 -19.90 36.59 26.31
CA LEU A 1 -18.59 35.85 26.22
C LEU A 1 -18.73 34.32 26.23
N ALA A 2 -19.84 33.72 26.67
CA ALA A 2 -20.03 32.28 26.74
C ALA A 2 -20.53 31.65 25.42
N VAL A 3 -21.13 32.43 24.51
CA VAL A 3 -21.70 31.93 23.26
C VAL A 3 -20.62 31.63 22.17
N SER A 4 -19.51 32.37 22.20
CA SER A 4 -18.44 32.21 21.23
C SER A 4 -17.60 30.93 21.41
N ALA A 5 -17.48 30.43 22.63
CA ALA A 5 -16.74 29.20 22.92
C ALA A 5 -17.48 27.92 22.45
N GLY A 6 -18.82 27.92 22.54
CA GLY A 6 -19.62 26.79 22.10
C GLY A 6 -19.65 26.61 20.57
N VAL A 7 -19.67 27.70 19.83
CA VAL A 7 -19.67 27.66 18.34
C VAL A 7 -18.31 27.19 17.81
N LEU A 8 -17.21 27.62 18.42
CA LEU A 8 -15.85 27.14 18.04
C LEU A 8 -15.65 25.64 18.31
N GLY A 9 -16.20 25.12 19.40
CA GLY A 9 -16.13 23.69 19.73
C GLY A 9 -16.87 22.83 18.71
N LEU A 10 -18.09 23.21 18.35
CA LEU A 10 -18.92 22.50 17.35
C LEU A 10 -18.31 22.52 15.95
N VAL A 11 -17.74 23.64 15.53
CA VAL A 11 -17.04 23.75 14.24
C VAL A 11 -15.77 22.88 14.21
N ASN A 12 -15.02 22.83 15.31
CA ASN A 12 -13.81 22.02 15.41
C ASN A 12 -14.12 20.51 15.33
N ASP A 13 -15.17 20.04 16.02
CA ASP A 13 -15.57 18.62 15.99
C ASP A 13 -16.14 18.23 14.63
N PHE A 14 -16.93 19.09 14.00
CA PHE A 14 -17.44 18.86 12.65
C PHE A 14 -16.30 18.81 11.62
N THR A 15 -15.32 19.71 11.72
CA THR A 15 -14.15 19.75 10.83
C THR A 15 -13.29 18.49 11.00
N LYS A 16 -13.06 18.03 12.22
CA LYS A 16 -12.33 16.78 12.47
C LYS A 16 -13.03 15.57 11.86
N THR A 17 -14.36 15.48 11.97
CA THR A 17 -15.13 14.38 11.40
C THR A 17 -15.08 14.39 9.88
N VAL A 18 -15.19 15.56 9.24
CA VAL A 18 -15.10 15.71 7.77
C VAL A 18 -13.69 15.36 7.27
N ILE A 19 -12.64 15.79 7.95
CA ILE A 19 -11.25 15.46 7.62
C ILE A 19 -11.00 13.95 7.75
N ALA A 20 -11.50 13.31 8.81
CA ALA A 20 -11.39 11.87 9.01
C ALA A 20 -12.09 11.09 7.89
N GLN A 21 -13.31 11.46 7.53
CA GLN A 21 -14.08 10.83 6.44
C GLN A 21 -13.40 11.02 5.06
N ASN A 22 -12.84 12.20 4.80
CA ASN A 22 -12.11 12.44 3.55
C ASN A 22 -10.82 11.63 3.48
N ASN A 23 -10.11 11.48 4.59
CA ASN A 23 -8.91 10.66 4.68
C ASN A 23 -9.23 9.16 4.48
N GLU A 24 -10.32 8.65 5.07
CA GLU A 24 -10.77 7.27 4.85
C GLU A 24 -11.13 7.02 3.38
N LYS A 25 -11.86 7.93 2.74
CA LYS A 25 -12.20 7.81 1.31
C LYS A 25 -10.96 7.80 0.43
N ALA A 26 -9.99 8.70 0.67
CA ALA A 26 -8.74 8.74 -0.07
C ALA A 26 -7.89 7.47 0.13
N GLN A 27 -7.83 6.95 1.36
CA GLN A 27 -7.15 5.70 1.66
C GLN A 27 -7.83 4.49 0.99
N ASN A 28 -9.16 4.42 1.02
CA ASN A 28 -9.92 3.35 0.38
C ASN A 28 -9.79 3.40 -1.15
N GLU A 29 -9.74 4.58 -1.74
CA GLU A 29 -9.48 4.75 -3.17
C GLU A 29 -8.07 4.25 -3.55
N ALA A 30 -7.05 4.60 -2.78
CA ALA A 30 -5.69 4.09 -2.98
C ALA A 30 -5.61 2.56 -2.83
N LYS A 31 -6.31 1.98 -1.86
CA LYS A 31 -6.41 0.53 -1.67
C LYS A 31 -7.09 -0.16 -2.87
N ARG A 32 -8.13 0.44 -3.45
CA ARG A 32 -8.79 -0.09 -4.65
C ARG A 32 -7.88 -0.14 -5.87
N GLN A 33 -6.92 0.76 -5.97
CA GLN A 33 -5.95 0.75 -7.08
C GLN A 33 -5.04 -0.48 -7.06
N VAL A 34 -4.79 -1.07 -5.89
CA VAL A 34 -3.93 -2.25 -5.72
C VAL A 34 -4.71 -3.55 -5.53
N LEU A 35 -6.00 -3.48 -5.21
CA LEU A 35 -6.90 -4.62 -5.09
C LEU A 35 -8.25 -4.27 -5.72
N THR A 36 -8.30 -4.24 -7.05
CA THR A 36 -9.44 -3.77 -7.85
C THR A 36 -10.70 -4.64 -7.69
N ALA A 37 -10.55 -5.90 -7.28
CA ALA A 37 -11.67 -6.80 -7.01
C ALA A 37 -12.41 -6.44 -5.71
N ALA A 38 -11.83 -5.62 -4.83
CA ALA A 38 -12.45 -5.23 -3.57
C ALA A 38 -13.31 -3.98 -3.71
N ASN A 39 -14.51 -4.04 -3.14
CA ASN A 39 -15.42 -2.90 -3.00
C ASN A 39 -15.30 -2.24 -1.63
N GLU A 40 -14.99 -3.01 -0.60
CA GLU A 40 -14.91 -2.58 0.80
C GLU A 40 -13.65 -3.11 1.45
N PHE A 41 -13.09 -2.33 2.38
CA PHE A 41 -11.93 -2.71 3.20
C PHE A 41 -12.32 -2.58 4.68
N LYS A 42 -12.06 -3.63 5.46
CA LYS A 42 -12.41 -3.68 6.88
C LYS A 42 -11.16 -3.59 7.75
N ALA A 43 -10.82 -2.38 8.17
CA ALA A 43 -9.66 -2.13 9.03
C ALA A 43 -9.77 -2.76 10.43
N ASP A 44 -11.00 -2.95 10.93
CA ASP A 44 -11.29 -3.63 12.19
C ASP A 44 -11.01 -5.14 12.15
N GLU A 45 -10.93 -5.73 10.96
CA GLU A 45 -10.55 -7.13 10.73
C GLU A 45 -9.07 -7.28 10.28
N ALA A 46 -8.26 -6.24 10.39
CA ALA A 46 -6.86 -6.27 9.99
C ALA A 46 -6.05 -7.27 10.80
N VAL A 47 -5.12 -7.94 10.12
CA VAL A 47 -4.20 -8.91 10.72
C VAL A 47 -2.78 -8.36 10.66
N THR A 48 -2.08 -8.35 11.78
CA THR A 48 -0.68 -7.93 11.84
C THR A 48 0.25 -9.14 11.73
N ALA A 49 1.16 -9.11 10.77
CA ALA A 49 2.20 -10.11 10.59
C ALA A 49 3.54 -9.42 10.30
N GLU A 50 4.58 -9.77 11.04
CA GLU A 50 5.94 -9.21 10.92
C GLU A 50 6.01 -7.66 10.89
N GLY A 51 5.15 -7.02 11.71
CA GLY A 51 5.07 -5.56 11.80
C GLY A 51 4.32 -4.89 10.65
N LEU A 52 3.72 -5.66 9.75
CA LEU A 52 2.86 -5.18 8.68
C LEU A 52 1.40 -5.46 8.99
N GLU A 53 0.54 -4.48 8.75
CA GLU A 53 -0.91 -4.58 8.92
C GLU A 53 -1.54 -4.95 7.57
N PHE A 54 -2.25 -6.07 7.53
CA PHE A 54 -2.97 -6.57 6.37
C PHE A 54 -4.47 -6.34 6.55
N VAL A 55 -5.03 -5.44 5.78
CA VAL A 55 -6.45 -5.09 5.80
C VAL A 55 -7.19 -5.92 4.77
N PRO A 56 -8.19 -6.74 5.16
CA PRO A 56 -8.95 -7.55 4.22
C PRO A 56 -9.84 -6.69 3.32
N GLY A 57 -9.89 -7.07 2.04
CA GLY A 57 -10.79 -6.51 1.05
C GLY A 57 -11.89 -7.50 0.68
N TYR A 58 -13.10 -6.98 0.51
CA TYR A 58 -14.30 -7.74 0.18
C TYR A 58 -14.94 -7.24 -1.10
N ASP A 59 -15.51 -8.15 -1.90
CA ASP A 59 -16.28 -7.81 -3.09
C ASP A 59 -17.69 -7.29 -2.74
N ALA A 60 -18.48 -6.95 -3.77
CA ALA A 60 -19.85 -6.50 -3.60
C ALA A 60 -20.79 -7.56 -2.99
N ASN A 61 -20.41 -8.83 -3.02
CA ASN A 61 -21.17 -9.95 -2.45
C ASN A 61 -20.74 -10.29 -1.01
N GLY A 62 -19.75 -9.57 -0.47
CA GLY A 62 -19.21 -9.82 0.86
C GLY A 62 -18.18 -10.95 0.93
N ASN A 63 -17.66 -11.43 -0.21
CA ASN A 63 -16.60 -12.43 -0.23
C ASN A 63 -15.24 -11.75 -0.11
N LYS A 64 -14.37 -12.32 0.72
CA LYS A 64 -12.97 -11.84 0.82
C LYS A 64 -12.23 -12.13 -0.49
N VAL A 65 -11.56 -11.12 -1.05
CA VAL A 65 -10.85 -11.21 -2.33
C VAL A 65 -9.34 -11.04 -2.20
N GLY A 66 -8.87 -10.57 -1.06
CA GLY A 66 -7.46 -10.37 -0.79
C GLY A 66 -7.23 -9.45 0.40
N TYR A 67 -6.00 -8.97 0.50
CA TYR A 67 -5.57 -8.05 1.56
C TYR A 67 -4.76 -6.89 0.97
N VAL A 68 -4.73 -5.78 1.69
CA VAL A 68 -3.89 -4.63 1.37
C VAL A 68 -3.00 -4.30 2.56
N THR A 69 -1.74 -4.06 2.29
CA THR A 69 -0.77 -3.60 3.30
C THR A 69 0.01 -2.41 2.80
N THR A 70 0.50 -1.60 3.73
CA THR A 70 1.42 -0.48 3.45
C THR A 70 2.82 -0.88 3.88
N VAL A 71 3.79 -0.69 3.00
CA VAL A 71 5.19 -1.04 3.23
C VAL A 71 6.03 0.21 3.10
N ALA A 72 6.91 0.45 4.08
CA ALA A 72 7.99 1.43 4.00
C ALA A 72 9.32 0.68 3.95
N GLN A 73 10.15 1.03 2.98
CA GLN A 73 11.44 0.38 2.75
C GLN A 73 12.50 1.42 2.44
N PRO A 74 13.66 1.38 3.11
CA PRO A 74 14.76 2.31 2.81
C PRO A 74 15.20 2.21 1.36
N GLY A 75 15.16 3.33 0.63
CA GLY A 75 15.67 3.49 -0.72
C GLY A 75 17.09 4.07 -0.74
N TYR A 76 17.41 4.84 -1.79
CA TYR A 76 18.69 5.52 -1.92
C TYR A 76 18.72 6.89 -1.21
N ALA A 77 17.72 7.73 -1.46
CA ALA A 77 17.63 9.09 -0.89
C ALA A 77 16.73 9.17 0.34
N GLY A 78 15.94 8.13 0.61
CA GLY A 78 15.03 8.06 1.75
C GLY A 78 14.11 6.86 1.66
N ASP A 79 13.11 6.81 2.54
CA ASP A 79 12.15 5.72 2.53
C ASP A 79 11.23 5.80 1.31
N ILE A 80 11.03 4.66 0.68
CA ILE A 80 10.02 4.45 -0.36
C ILE A 80 8.83 3.78 0.31
N THR A 81 7.68 4.46 0.33
CA THR A 81 6.43 3.93 0.87
C THR A 81 5.51 3.54 -0.27
N PHE A 82 4.96 2.34 -0.23
CA PHE A 82 4.02 1.84 -1.22
C PHE A 82 2.91 1.01 -0.59
N ILE A 83 1.78 0.95 -1.28
CA ILE A 83 0.65 0.08 -0.95
C ILE A 83 0.75 -1.16 -1.83
N LEU A 84 0.54 -2.32 -1.22
CA LEU A 84 0.56 -3.63 -1.87
C LEU A 84 -0.78 -4.32 -1.68
N GLY A 85 -1.42 -4.72 -2.78
CA GLY A 85 -2.53 -5.66 -2.78
C GLY A 85 -2.02 -7.09 -2.93
N VAL A 86 -2.51 -7.99 -2.09
CA VAL A 86 -2.17 -9.43 -2.10
C VAL A 86 -3.45 -10.22 -2.32
N THR A 87 -3.45 -11.12 -3.29
CA THR A 87 -4.54 -12.05 -3.54
C THR A 87 -4.57 -13.15 -2.47
N LEU A 88 -5.68 -13.89 -2.35
CA LEU A 88 -5.81 -14.96 -1.37
C LEU A 88 -4.80 -16.10 -1.59
N ASP A 89 -4.32 -16.29 -2.81
CA ASP A 89 -3.29 -17.26 -3.17
C ASP A 89 -1.85 -16.74 -3.02
N GLY A 90 -1.66 -15.57 -2.40
CA GLY A 90 -0.33 -15.03 -2.07
C GLY A 90 0.41 -14.35 -3.21
N LYS A 91 -0.30 -13.91 -4.25
CA LYS A 91 0.29 -13.18 -5.39
C LYS A 91 0.04 -11.67 -5.28
N ILE A 92 0.88 -10.90 -5.93
CA ILE A 92 0.71 -9.46 -6.03
C ILE A 92 -0.51 -9.15 -6.90
N ALA A 93 -1.51 -8.50 -6.34
CA ALA A 93 -2.68 -7.98 -7.06
C ALA A 93 -2.41 -6.60 -7.66
N GLY A 94 -1.59 -5.80 -7.00
CA GLY A 94 -1.18 -4.48 -7.46
C GLY A 94 -0.20 -3.82 -6.50
N VAL A 95 0.53 -2.84 -7.00
CA VAL A 95 1.49 -2.03 -6.23
C VAL A 95 1.30 -0.58 -6.61
N ARG A 96 1.31 0.33 -5.63
CA ARG A 96 1.35 1.79 -5.86
C ARG A 96 2.28 2.45 -4.87
N VAL A 97 3.31 3.12 -5.39
CA VAL A 97 4.19 3.97 -4.60
C VAL A 97 3.43 5.22 -4.21
N THR A 98 3.33 5.47 -2.91
CA THR A 98 2.60 6.61 -2.34
C THR A 98 3.52 7.74 -1.90
N ASN A 99 4.75 7.41 -1.55
CA ASN A 99 5.76 8.39 -1.18
C ASN A 99 7.17 7.90 -1.53
N GLN A 100 7.99 8.81 -2.06
CA GLN A 100 9.40 8.58 -2.33
C GLN A 100 10.13 9.92 -2.46
N ALA A 101 11.41 9.95 -2.14
CA ALA A 101 12.29 11.12 -2.26
C ALA A 101 13.50 10.84 -3.19
N GLU A 102 13.37 9.83 -4.05
CA GLU A 102 14.43 9.37 -4.94
C GLU A 102 14.79 10.40 -6.03
N THR A 103 15.97 10.28 -6.60
CA THR A 103 16.47 11.21 -7.62
C THR A 103 15.60 11.16 -8.88
N PRO A 104 15.08 12.32 -9.35
CA PRO A 104 14.32 12.40 -10.60
C PRO A 104 15.10 11.85 -11.80
N GLY A 105 14.41 11.11 -12.66
CA GLY A 105 15.00 10.46 -13.84
C GLY A 105 15.79 9.17 -13.55
N LEU A 106 16.05 8.86 -12.28
CA LEU A 106 16.73 7.64 -11.82
C LEU A 106 15.82 6.83 -10.92
N GLY A 107 16.05 6.81 -9.62
CA GLY A 107 15.27 6.03 -8.64
C GLY A 107 13.79 6.40 -8.57
N ALA A 108 13.43 7.65 -8.84
CA ALA A 108 12.04 8.10 -8.88
C ALA A 108 11.16 7.39 -9.93
N LYS A 109 11.77 6.68 -10.88
CA LYS A 109 11.05 5.84 -11.87
C LYS A 109 10.25 4.71 -11.23
N VAL A 110 10.54 4.32 -9.98
CA VAL A 110 9.72 3.35 -9.23
C VAL A 110 8.26 3.81 -9.05
N ALA A 111 7.98 5.11 -9.18
CA ALA A 111 6.63 5.66 -9.18
C ALA A 111 5.89 5.50 -10.53
N GLY A 112 6.55 5.01 -11.58
CA GLY A 112 5.95 4.78 -12.89
C GLY A 112 4.94 3.61 -12.84
N ILE A 113 3.73 3.84 -13.36
CA ILE A 113 2.63 2.86 -13.32
C ILE A 113 3.00 1.57 -14.04
N GLU A 114 3.59 1.65 -15.23
CA GLU A 114 3.98 0.47 -16.02
C GLU A 114 4.98 -0.41 -15.27
N TRP A 115 5.94 0.21 -14.58
CA TRP A 115 6.90 -0.53 -13.78
C TRP A 115 6.26 -1.14 -12.53
N GLN A 116 5.31 -0.46 -11.91
CA GLN A 116 4.56 -0.99 -10.77
C GLN A 116 3.68 -2.17 -11.18
N ASP A 117 3.02 -2.08 -12.34
CA ASP A 117 2.15 -3.13 -12.87
C ASP A 117 2.95 -4.38 -13.31
N HIS A 118 4.24 -4.24 -13.59
CA HIS A 118 5.15 -5.36 -13.86
C HIS A 118 5.20 -6.39 -12.71
N TRP A 119 4.93 -5.98 -11.48
CA TRP A 119 4.94 -6.85 -10.32
C TRP A 119 3.68 -7.70 -10.16
N ILE A 120 2.59 -7.37 -10.84
CA ILE A 120 1.31 -8.09 -10.74
C ILE A 120 1.49 -9.57 -11.13
N GLY A 121 0.92 -10.46 -10.29
CA GLY A 121 0.97 -11.90 -10.49
C GLY A 121 2.23 -12.60 -9.98
N LYS A 122 3.24 -11.86 -9.53
CA LYS A 122 4.43 -12.43 -8.88
C LYS A 122 4.13 -12.82 -7.45
N ASP A 123 4.84 -13.82 -6.93
CA ASP A 123 4.73 -14.33 -5.57
C ASP A 123 6.06 -14.21 -4.80
N SER A 124 6.11 -14.76 -3.59
CA SER A 124 7.29 -14.68 -2.71
C SER A 124 8.52 -15.43 -3.22
N SER A 125 8.37 -16.28 -4.23
CA SER A 125 9.47 -17.02 -4.87
C SER A 125 10.15 -16.26 -6.00
N TYR A 126 9.60 -15.10 -6.42
CA TYR A 126 10.16 -14.31 -7.51
C TYR A 126 11.55 -13.79 -7.18
N GLU A 127 12.50 -14.02 -8.08
CA GLU A 127 13.87 -13.53 -7.97
C GLU A 127 14.09 -12.25 -8.77
N PHE A 128 14.76 -11.27 -8.16
CA PHE A 128 15.05 -9.98 -8.80
C PHE A 128 15.94 -10.12 -10.03
N ASN A 129 15.46 -9.64 -11.16
CA ASN A 129 16.21 -9.65 -12.42
C ASN A 129 16.61 -8.22 -12.80
N LYS A 130 17.89 -7.87 -12.62
CA LYS A 130 18.42 -6.53 -12.91
C LYS A 130 18.12 -6.03 -14.33
N SER A 131 18.02 -6.94 -15.31
CA SER A 131 17.80 -6.56 -16.71
C SER A 131 16.36 -6.12 -16.98
N VAL A 132 15.42 -6.52 -16.13
CA VAL A 132 13.98 -6.28 -16.32
C VAL A 132 13.42 -5.39 -15.19
N ASP A 133 13.85 -5.63 -13.96
CA ASP A 133 13.27 -5.01 -12.77
C ASP A 133 13.97 -3.72 -12.37
N ALA A 134 15.23 -3.51 -12.78
CA ALA A 134 16.00 -2.31 -12.49
C ALA A 134 16.00 -1.31 -13.65
N PHE A 135 16.37 -0.08 -13.35
CA PHE A 135 16.60 0.98 -14.34
C PHE A 135 18.09 1.16 -14.61
N ALA A 136 18.44 1.55 -15.83
CA ALA A 136 19.81 1.93 -16.15
C ALA A 136 20.27 3.08 -15.23
N GLY A 137 21.36 2.85 -14.49
CA GLY A 137 21.91 3.80 -13.53
C GLY A 137 21.19 3.91 -12.18
N ALA A 138 20.13 3.10 -11.93
CA ALA A 138 19.40 3.12 -10.66
C ALA A 138 18.94 1.70 -10.26
N THR A 139 19.79 0.97 -9.55
CA THR A 139 19.48 -0.39 -9.08
C THR A 139 18.96 -0.39 -7.64
N ILE A 140 19.36 0.57 -6.82
CA ILE A 140 19.06 0.58 -5.37
C ILE A 140 17.56 0.74 -5.12
N SER A 141 16.91 1.73 -5.71
CA SER A 141 15.48 2.01 -5.47
C SER A 141 14.57 0.87 -5.94
N PRO A 142 14.74 0.28 -7.14
CA PRO A 142 13.99 -0.92 -7.54
C PRO A 142 14.24 -2.11 -6.63
N THR A 143 15.49 -2.34 -6.20
CA THR A 143 15.82 -3.42 -5.26
C THR A 143 15.15 -3.21 -3.90
N ALA A 144 15.08 -1.97 -3.43
CA ALA A 144 14.38 -1.64 -2.18
C ALA A 144 12.89 -2.00 -2.26
N VAL A 145 12.21 -1.60 -3.34
CA VAL A 145 10.80 -1.97 -3.55
C VAL A 145 10.65 -3.48 -3.61
N TYR A 146 11.45 -4.18 -4.40
CA TYR A 146 11.45 -5.64 -4.47
C TYR A 146 11.62 -6.29 -3.07
N THR A 147 12.58 -5.83 -2.29
CA THR A 147 12.81 -6.35 -0.93
C THR A 147 11.58 -6.19 -0.05
N GLY A 148 10.94 -5.03 -0.11
CA GLY A 148 9.70 -4.77 0.62
C GLY A 148 8.53 -5.63 0.14
N LEU A 149 8.39 -5.85 -1.17
CA LEU A 149 7.37 -6.73 -1.75
C LEU A 149 7.52 -8.17 -1.26
N ILE A 150 8.73 -8.75 -1.36
CA ILE A 150 8.99 -10.12 -0.93
C ILE A 150 8.82 -10.27 0.58
N ARG A 151 9.26 -9.29 1.38
CA ARG A 151 9.03 -9.28 2.83
C ARG A 151 7.55 -9.34 3.16
N ALA A 152 6.74 -8.53 2.51
CA ALA A 152 5.29 -8.49 2.73
C ALA A 152 4.60 -9.79 2.30
N LEU A 153 4.97 -10.36 1.16
CA LEU A 153 4.42 -11.64 0.69
C LEU A 153 4.75 -12.79 1.64
N LYS A 154 5.99 -12.85 2.14
CA LYS A 154 6.40 -13.85 3.14
C LYS A 154 5.65 -13.67 4.47
N ALA A 155 5.48 -12.42 4.92
CA ALA A 155 4.69 -12.13 6.12
C ALA A 155 3.22 -12.56 5.94
N TYR A 156 2.65 -12.34 4.76
CA TYR A 156 1.32 -12.83 4.41
C TYR A 156 1.21 -14.37 4.50
N GLU A 157 2.13 -15.09 3.89
CA GLU A 157 2.16 -16.57 3.89
C GLU A 157 2.30 -17.15 5.29
N THR A 158 3.13 -16.54 6.14
CA THR A 158 3.43 -17.07 7.48
C THR A 158 2.39 -16.69 8.52
N GLY A 159 1.76 -15.53 8.41
CA GLY A 159 0.93 -14.94 9.45
C GLY A 159 -0.54 -14.69 9.10
N VAL A 160 -0.88 -14.57 7.82
CA VAL A 160 -2.23 -14.16 7.38
C VAL A 160 -2.98 -15.27 6.64
N SER A 161 -2.31 -16.02 5.79
CA SER A 161 -2.93 -17.06 4.94
C SER A 161 -3.26 -18.38 5.66
N LYS A 162 -3.05 -18.45 6.97
CA LYS A 162 -3.30 -19.64 7.80
C LYS A 162 -4.75 -19.76 8.22
#